data_ca69a7360db4c627511a65cf7d75695f
#
_entry.id   ca69a7360db4c627511a65cf7d75695f
#
_cell.length_a   1.000
_cell.length_b   1.000
_cell.length_c   1.000
_cell.angle_alpha   90.00
_cell.angle_beta   90.00
_cell.angle_gamma   90.00
#
_symmetry.space_group_name_H-M   'P 1'
#
loop_
_entity.id
_entity.type
_entity.pdbx_description
1 polymer ?
#
loop_
_entity_poly.entity_id
_entity_poly.type
_entity_poly.pdbx_seq_one_letter_code
_entity_poly.pdbx_strand_id
1 'polypeptide(L)'
;IIGGTNYGDVVGKAVNYIFNRATVDTRFTSAGSGGTETAGYTRIAEDYNNDGTLNDGGNNQAIYFNPGSSNRNVYTTGIVAPVVYALGQAYGKNTTVSRGTVTSGMTYGQVMQDVTDWFAWGQVEPGWRYDANFSSSDQSTAQWGALPMLYADAWGLGRPNYVNNELAMWLDYTQNADGGVGYTNDSTYKNVSKTGGALVEMAAMGYSEGVNNFPGAKVGNEVDAALSFINSRWNNGPSGTWYGNLNHPYAMWAVYKALQVYGKMGTHDNGTPGDPTDDFLIGFGMSNAPGGFTIGQDWGPKTSSTGDWFSHYCDFLVNNQNSDGSWSGYSHWSGALATGWYINILNAAGAPPPSQVPEPATMLLLGTGLLVLGVLSRKRHII
;
A
#
# COMPACT_ATOMS: atom_id res chain seq x y z
N ILE A 1 -10.89 -23.58 -12.46
CA ILE A 1 -10.66 -24.76 -11.61
C ILE A 1 -9.24 -25.25 -11.87
N ILE A 2 -8.39 -25.33 -10.84
CA ILE A 2 -7.07 -26.00 -10.91
C ILE A 2 -7.12 -27.18 -9.95
N GLY A 3 -6.71 -28.36 -10.42
CA GLY A 3 -6.70 -29.57 -9.59
C GLY A 3 -8.07 -29.94 -8.99
N GLY A 4 -9.16 -29.62 -9.66
CA GLY A 4 -10.51 -29.89 -9.17
C GLY A 4 -11.08 -28.91 -8.14
N THR A 5 -10.30 -27.91 -7.72
CA THR A 5 -10.74 -26.93 -6.71
C THR A 5 -11.34 -25.69 -7.36
N ASN A 6 -12.47 -25.24 -6.85
CA ASN A 6 -13.09 -23.99 -7.26
C ASN A 6 -12.37 -22.82 -6.55
N TYR A 7 -11.75 -21.94 -7.33
CA TYR A 7 -11.08 -20.75 -6.77
C TYR A 7 -12.00 -19.84 -5.98
N GLY A 8 -13.26 -19.71 -6.38
CA GLY A 8 -14.24 -18.93 -5.64
C GLY A 8 -14.40 -19.42 -4.20
N ASP A 9 -14.38 -20.73 -3.99
CA ASP A 9 -14.48 -21.32 -2.65
C ASP A 9 -13.22 -21.04 -1.82
N VAL A 10 -12.05 -21.10 -2.44
CA VAL A 10 -10.78 -20.81 -1.76
C VAL A 10 -10.75 -19.34 -1.33
N VAL A 11 -11.03 -18.42 -2.25
CA VAL A 11 -11.08 -16.98 -1.96
C VAL A 11 -12.17 -16.69 -0.92
N GLY A 12 -13.35 -17.29 -1.05
CA GLY A 12 -14.44 -17.15 -0.09
C GLY A 12 -14.04 -17.57 1.33
N LYS A 13 -13.33 -18.68 1.48
CA LYS A 13 -12.78 -19.13 2.77
C LYS A 13 -11.74 -18.16 3.33
N ALA A 14 -10.82 -17.68 2.49
CA ALA A 14 -9.81 -16.72 2.89
C ALA A 14 -10.45 -15.40 3.37
N VAL A 15 -11.42 -14.87 2.64
CA VAL A 15 -12.16 -13.67 3.03
C VAL A 15 -12.91 -13.90 4.34
N ASN A 16 -13.60 -15.04 4.51
CA ASN A 16 -14.25 -15.39 5.78
C ASN A 16 -13.25 -15.42 6.94
N TYR A 17 -12.08 -16.02 6.74
CA TYR A 17 -11.03 -16.03 7.76
C TYR A 17 -10.62 -14.63 8.16
N ILE A 18 -10.37 -13.74 7.17
CA ILE A 18 -9.98 -12.35 7.42
C ILE A 18 -11.08 -11.62 8.22
N PHE A 19 -12.33 -11.66 7.78
CA PHE A 19 -13.41 -10.92 8.45
C PHE A 19 -13.73 -11.46 9.85
N ASN A 20 -13.50 -12.74 10.10
CA ASN A 20 -13.60 -13.31 11.45
C ASN A 20 -12.48 -12.85 12.41
N ARG A 21 -11.46 -12.14 11.90
CA ARG A 21 -10.40 -11.52 12.69
C ARG A 21 -10.68 -10.05 13.02
N ALA A 22 -11.74 -9.48 12.48
CA ALA A 22 -12.17 -8.15 12.84
C ALA A 22 -12.50 -8.09 14.34
N THR A 23 -11.93 -7.13 15.03
CA THR A 23 -12.01 -6.97 16.47
C THR A 23 -12.28 -5.50 16.78
N VAL A 24 -13.25 -5.22 17.63
CA VAL A 24 -13.46 -3.88 18.18
C VAL A 24 -12.38 -3.60 19.20
N ASP A 25 -11.71 -2.45 19.07
CA ASP A 25 -10.73 -2.05 20.07
C ASP A 25 -11.43 -1.38 21.25
N THR A 26 -11.53 -2.10 22.35
CA THR A 26 -12.16 -1.60 23.58
C THR A 26 -11.37 -0.50 24.28
N ARG A 27 -10.13 -0.25 23.84
CA ARG A 27 -9.31 0.89 24.31
C ARG A 27 -9.70 2.19 23.63
N PHE A 28 -10.40 2.10 22.49
CA PHE A 28 -10.89 3.26 21.77
C PHE A 28 -11.92 3.98 22.66
N THR A 29 -11.53 5.16 23.10
CA THR A 29 -12.39 6.03 23.91
C THR A 29 -12.42 7.40 23.25
N SER A 30 -13.54 8.06 23.39
CA SER A 30 -13.78 9.41 22.89
C SER A 30 -12.68 10.42 23.21
N ALA A 31 -12.07 10.26 24.34
CA ALA A 31 -11.09 11.22 24.82
C ALA A 31 -9.70 11.04 24.23
N GLY A 32 -9.54 10.16 23.23
CA GLY A 32 -8.25 9.83 22.68
C GLY A 32 -7.16 9.97 23.73
N SER A 33 -6.53 8.93 24.18
CA SER A 33 -5.42 9.11 25.10
C SER A 33 -4.30 9.81 24.34
N GLY A 34 -4.44 11.14 24.23
CA GLY A 34 -3.45 11.98 23.58
C GLY A 34 -2.13 11.81 24.28
N GLY A 35 -1.21 11.05 23.69
CA GLY A 35 0.18 11.06 24.10
C GLY A 35 0.77 12.44 23.80
N THR A 36 1.79 12.84 24.54
CA THR A 36 2.62 13.98 24.15
C THR A 36 3.45 13.53 22.95
N GLU A 37 3.30 14.19 21.81
CA GLU A 37 4.02 13.88 20.61
C GLU A 37 5.50 14.20 20.75
N THR A 38 6.39 13.43 20.13
CA THR A 38 7.84 13.59 20.21
C THR A 38 8.31 14.99 19.78
N ALA A 39 7.57 15.63 18.90
CA ALA A 39 7.87 16.98 18.42
C ALA A 39 7.23 18.09 19.28
N GLY A 40 6.74 17.78 20.48
CA GLY A 40 6.05 18.74 21.33
C GLY A 40 4.66 19.12 20.87
N TYR A 41 4.13 18.38 19.89
CA TYR A 41 2.77 18.53 19.41
C TYR A 41 1.81 17.89 20.42
N THR A 42 0.82 18.64 20.85
CA THR A 42 -0.24 18.11 21.70
C THR A 42 -1.45 17.79 20.82
N ARG A 43 -1.87 16.53 20.82
CA ARG A 43 -3.08 16.12 20.15
C ARG A 43 -4.27 16.87 20.71
N ILE A 44 -4.94 17.62 19.85
CA ILE A 44 -6.18 18.33 20.18
C ILE A 44 -7.33 17.33 20.08
N ALA A 45 -8.38 17.51 20.88
CA ALA A 45 -9.62 16.78 20.77
C ALA A 45 -10.14 16.86 19.31
N GLU A 46 -10.33 15.72 18.70
CA GLU A 46 -10.68 15.61 17.30
C GLU A 46 -11.91 14.70 17.11
N ASP A 47 -12.60 14.90 16.02
CA ASP A 47 -13.70 14.06 15.59
C ASP A 47 -13.12 12.82 14.86
N TYR A 48 -12.96 11.71 15.58
CA TYR A 48 -12.35 10.49 15.05
C TYR A 48 -13.23 9.75 14.04
N ASN A 49 -14.50 10.02 14.06
CA ASN A 49 -15.48 9.33 13.25
C ASN A 49 -16.13 10.23 12.20
N ASN A 50 -15.73 11.50 12.19
CA ASN A 50 -16.23 12.50 11.27
C ASN A 50 -17.76 12.65 11.28
N ASP A 51 -18.39 12.54 12.46
CA ASP A 51 -19.84 12.76 12.64
C ASP A 51 -20.20 14.19 13.02
N GLY A 52 -19.21 15.05 13.17
CA GLY A 52 -19.36 16.45 13.55
C GLY A 52 -19.31 16.72 15.05
N THR A 53 -19.09 15.68 15.86
CA THR A 53 -18.98 15.80 17.32
C THR A 53 -17.55 15.56 17.76
N LEU A 54 -16.90 16.54 18.33
CA LEU A 54 -15.53 16.43 18.80
C LEU A 54 -15.45 15.55 20.06
N ASN A 55 -14.48 14.64 20.07
CA ASN A 55 -14.07 13.93 21.27
C ASN A 55 -15.18 13.07 21.92
N ASP A 56 -16.11 12.56 21.13
CA ASP A 56 -17.29 11.90 21.67
C ASP A 56 -17.21 10.37 21.73
N GLY A 57 -16.26 9.76 21.09
CA GLY A 57 -16.21 8.30 20.97
C GLY A 57 -17.45 7.65 20.37
N GLY A 58 -18.50 8.38 20.21
CA GLY A 58 -19.80 8.09 19.60
C GLY A 58 -20.24 6.62 19.67
N ASN A 59 -21.07 6.20 18.76
CA ASN A 59 -21.36 4.78 18.51
C ASN A 59 -20.24 4.11 17.72
N ASN A 60 -19.07 4.71 17.70
CA ASN A 60 -18.00 4.41 16.77
C ASN A 60 -17.20 3.29 17.35
N GLN A 61 -17.08 2.31 16.53
CA GLN A 61 -16.25 1.17 16.79
C GLN A 61 -14.97 1.38 16.00
N ALA A 62 -13.86 1.52 16.69
CA ALA A 62 -12.57 1.39 16.04
C ALA A 62 -12.30 -0.10 15.81
N ILE A 63 -12.23 -0.50 14.55
CA ILE A 63 -12.02 -1.90 14.17
C ILE A 63 -10.58 -2.10 13.69
N TYR A 64 -9.94 -3.14 14.21
CA TYR A 64 -8.70 -3.66 13.65
C TYR A 64 -8.82 -5.15 13.32
N PHE A 65 -7.89 -5.66 12.51
CA PHE A 65 -7.80 -7.08 12.17
C PHE A 65 -6.69 -7.75 12.96
N ASN A 66 -7.09 -8.63 13.88
CA ASN A 66 -6.18 -9.27 14.81
C ASN A 66 -5.37 -10.39 14.13
N PRO A 67 -4.03 -10.38 14.15
CA PRO A 67 -3.20 -11.45 13.60
C PRO A 67 -3.31 -12.78 14.36
N GLY A 68 -3.84 -12.77 15.58
CA GLY A 68 -4.06 -13.97 16.39
C GLY A 68 -2.90 -14.37 17.31
N SER A 69 -1.69 -13.89 17.12
CA SER A 69 -0.52 -14.36 17.89
C SER A 69 0.56 -13.32 18.20
N SER A 70 0.37 -12.07 17.84
CA SER A 70 1.39 -11.03 18.06
C SER A 70 0.77 -9.62 18.08
N ASN A 71 1.44 -8.69 18.76
CA ASN A 71 1.08 -7.26 18.74
C ASN A 71 1.44 -6.60 17.40
N ARG A 72 0.93 -7.12 16.29
CA ARG A 72 1.18 -6.59 14.94
C ARG A 72 -0.09 -6.16 14.25
N ASN A 73 -0.98 -5.54 15.02
CA ASN A 73 -2.31 -5.13 14.58
C ASN A 73 -2.24 -4.09 13.46
N VAL A 74 -1.28 -3.16 13.51
CA VAL A 74 -1.06 -2.14 12.46
C VAL A 74 -0.72 -2.80 11.11
N TYR A 75 0.21 -3.75 11.09
CA TYR A 75 0.54 -4.48 9.86
C TYR A 75 -0.65 -5.23 9.30
N THR A 76 -1.32 -6.00 10.16
CA THR A 76 -2.42 -6.86 9.71
C THR A 76 -3.57 -6.03 9.19
N THR A 77 -3.94 -4.98 9.90
CA THR A 77 -5.05 -4.10 9.51
C THR A 77 -4.73 -3.32 8.23
N GLY A 78 -3.50 -2.80 8.11
CA GLY A 78 -3.05 -2.11 6.90
C GLY A 78 -2.99 -3.03 5.67
N ILE A 79 -2.66 -4.31 5.84
CA ILE A 79 -2.68 -5.30 4.75
C ILE A 79 -4.12 -5.71 4.39
N VAL A 80 -5.04 -5.70 5.34
CA VAL A 80 -6.43 -6.10 5.12
C VAL A 80 -7.27 -4.98 4.51
N ALA A 81 -6.97 -3.72 4.76
CA ALA A 81 -7.72 -2.59 4.21
C ALA A 81 -7.90 -2.65 2.68
N PRO A 82 -6.87 -2.95 1.86
CA PRO A 82 -7.04 -3.17 0.43
C PRO A 82 -8.05 -4.27 0.08
N VAL A 83 -8.15 -5.32 0.91
CA VAL A 83 -9.11 -6.41 0.69
C VAL A 83 -10.55 -5.91 0.93
N VAL A 84 -10.77 -5.15 1.99
CA VAL A 84 -12.07 -4.50 2.28
C VAL A 84 -12.45 -3.57 1.13
N TYR A 85 -11.51 -2.73 0.68
CA TYR A 85 -11.71 -1.83 -0.44
C TYR A 85 -12.07 -2.59 -1.72
N ALA A 86 -11.30 -3.59 -2.07
CA ALA A 86 -11.51 -4.38 -3.28
C ALA A 86 -12.88 -5.10 -3.28
N LEU A 87 -13.30 -5.62 -2.15
CA LEU A 87 -14.63 -6.23 -2.02
C LEU A 87 -15.74 -5.19 -2.14
N GLY A 88 -15.58 -4.02 -1.52
CA GLY A 88 -16.55 -2.93 -1.67
C GLY A 88 -16.58 -2.34 -3.07
N GLN A 89 -15.48 -2.39 -3.84
CA GLN A 89 -15.51 -2.04 -5.26
C GLN A 89 -16.28 -3.08 -6.08
N ALA A 90 -16.09 -4.36 -5.77
CA ALA A 90 -16.75 -5.45 -6.51
C ALA A 90 -18.24 -5.58 -6.22
N TYR A 91 -18.65 -5.34 -4.98
CA TYR A 91 -20.01 -5.55 -4.51
C TYR A 91 -20.79 -4.24 -4.26
N GLY A 92 -20.11 -3.11 -4.21
CA GLY A 92 -20.62 -1.81 -3.80
C GLY A 92 -20.24 -1.45 -2.36
N LYS A 93 -19.68 -0.25 -2.13
CA LYS A 93 -19.25 0.20 -0.79
C LYS A 93 -20.39 0.22 0.24
N ASN A 94 -21.62 0.42 -0.22
CA ASN A 94 -22.84 0.45 0.61
C ASN A 94 -23.48 -0.92 0.76
N THR A 95 -22.89 -1.97 0.21
CA THR A 95 -23.41 -3.35 0.37
C THR A 95 -23.05 -3.87 1.75
N THR A 96 -24.02 -4.53 2.36
CA THR A 96 -23.87 -5.12 3.69
C THR A 96 -22.90 -6.30 3.65
N VAL A 97 -21.96 -6.30 4.55
CA VAL A 97 -21.05 -7.42 4.82
C VAL A 97 -21.82 -8.52 5.54
N SER A 98 -21.80 -9.72 5.00
CA SER A 98 -22.44 -10.91 5.60
C SER A 98 -21.46 -11.81 6.34
N ARG A 99 -20.27 -11.32 6.69
CA ARG A 99 -19.14 -12.10 7.19
C ARG A 99 -18.54 -11.47 8.44
N GLY A 100 -17.96 -12.33 9.29
CA GLY A 100 -17.34 -11.91 10.55
C GLY A 100 -18.39 -11.57 11.62
N THR A 101 -18.06 -11.80 12.87
CA THR A 101 -18.97 -11.52 14.01
C THR A 101 -19.13 -10.02 14.22
N VAL A 102 -18.05 -9.25 14.07
CA VAL A 102 -18.03 -7.81 14.27
C VAL A 102 -18.58 -7.06 13.05
N THR A 103 -18.21 -7.47 11.86
CA THR A 103 -18.50 -6.76 10.62
C THR A 103 -19.82 -7.13 9.97
N SER A 104 -20.47 -8.21 10.42
CA SER A 104 -21.77 -8.64 9.89
C SER A 104 -22.85 -7.60 10.16
N GLY A 105 -23.53 -7.17 9.11
CA GLY A 105 -24.53 -6.11 9.18
C GLY A 105 -24.02 -4.71 8.86
N MET A 106 -22.71 -4.48 8.92
CA MET A 106 -22.08 -3.23 8.48
C MET A 106 -21.98 -3.20 6.95
N THR A 107 -21.87 -2.03 6.36
CA THR A 107 -21.46 -1.90 4.96
C THR A 107 -19.94 -1.96 4.85
N TYR A 108 -19.42 -2.26 3.64
CA TYR A 108 -17.95 -2.19 3.40
C TYR A 108 -17.39 -0.78 3.70
N GLY A 109 -18.18 0.27 3.40
CA GLY A 109 -17.80 1.64 3.74
C GLY A 109 -17.69 1.88 5.24
N GLN A 110 -18.62 1.37 6.03
CA GLN A 110 -18.57 1.46 7.49
C GLN A 110 -17.36 0.70 8.06
N VAL A 111 -17.09 -0.51 7.58
CA VAL A 111 -15.90 -1.26 8.01
C VAL A 111 -14.61 -0.48 7.69
N MET A 112 -14.53 0.15 6.51
CA MET A 112 -13.36 0.96 6.16
C MET A 112 -13.27 2.22 7.02
N GLN A 113 -14.40 2.88 7.33
CA GLN A 113 -14.41 4.04 8.23
C GLN A 113 -13.90 3.66 9.61
N ASP A 114 -14.44 2.60 10.22
CA ASP A 114 -14.00 2.13 11.54
C ASP A 114 -12.51 1.73 11.58
N VAL A 115 -11.98 1.19 10.46
CA VAL A 115 -10.55 0.93 10.31
C VAL A 115 -9.76 2.24 10.26
N THR A 116 -10.26 3.22 9.52
CA THR A 116 -9.64 4.56 9.41
C THR A 116 -9.61 5.25 10.77
N ASP A 117 -10.70 5.19 11.51
CA ASP A 117 -10.84 5.75 12.87
C ASP A 117 -9.87 5.08 13.84
N TRP A 118 -9.71 3.76 13.74
CA TRP A 118 -8.73 3.04 14.55
C TRP A 118 -7.28 3.50 14.28
N PHE A 119 -6.94 3.73 13.01
CA PHE A 119 -5.63 4.26 12.66
C PHE A 119 -5.46 5.72 13.09
N ALA A 120 -6.49 6.56 12.94
CA ALA A 120 -6.45 7.94 13.39
C ALA A 120 -6.23 8.03 14.91
N TRP A 121 -7.01 7.29 15.68
CA TRP A 121 -6.85 7.19 17.13
C TRP A 121 -5.51 6.57 17.53
N GLY A 122 -5.05 5.58 16.79
CA GLY A 122 -3.84 4.82 17.08
C GLY A 122 -2.54 5.50 16.70
N GLN A 123 -2.60 6.65 16.02
CA GLN A 123 -1.43 7.43 15.62
C GLN A 123 -0.82 8.13 16.83
N VAL A 124 0.44 7.85 17.12
CA VAL A 124 1.20 8.43 18.24
C VAL A 124 2.65 8.60 17.83
N GLU A 125 3.28 9.69 18.22
CA GLU A 125 4.71 9.93 18.12
C GLU A 125 5.33 10.12 16.71
N PRO A 126 4.81 10.87 15.83
CA PRO A 126 3.54 11.20 15.21
C PRO A 126 3.12 10.22 14.09
N GLY A 127 3.61 9.02 14.06
CA GLY A 127 3.28 7.96 13.11
C GLY A 127 2.67 6.73 13.79
N TRP A 128 3.05 5.55 13.33
CA TRP A 128 2.56 4.28 13.87
C TRP A 128 3.70 3.32 14.15
N ARG A 129 3.44 2.36 15.05
CA ARG A 129 4.29 1.21 15.27
C ARG A 129 3.47 -0.08 15.13
N TYR A 130 3.75 -1.10 15.92
CA TYR A 130 3.14 -2.43 15.75
C TYR A 130 1.68 -2.50 16.19
N ASP A 131 1.27 -1.67 17.13
CA ASP A 131 -0.11 -1.57 17.62
C ASP A 131 -0.51 -0.09 17.74
N ALA A 132 -1.82 0.16 17.88
CA ALA A 132 -2.36 1.49 18.12
C ALA A 132 -1.83 2.06 19.45
N ASN A 133 -1.62 3.38 19.51
CA ASN A 133 -1.15 4.10 20.68
C ASN A 133 0.18 3.56 21.27
N PHE A 134 1.05 3.08 20.42
CA PHE A 134 2.38 2.67 20.84
C PHE A 134 3.27 3.90 21.09
N SER A 135 4.11 3.88 22.11
CA SER A 135 4.92 5.02 22.58
C SER A 135 6.04 5.45 21.63
N SER A 136 6.10 4.93 20.42
CA SER A 136 7.10 5.28 19.41
C SER A 136 6.61 4.91 18.03
N SER A 137 7.20 5.52 17.00
CA SER A 137 6.90 5.22 15.60
C SER A 137 8.09 4.62 14.87
N ASP A 138 7.83 3.89 13.81
CA ASP A 138 8.85 3.46 12.87
C ASP A 138 8.32 3.44 11.42
N GLN A 139 9.21 3.71 10.50
CA GLN A 139 8.88 3.85 9.08
C GLN A 139 8.42 2.56 8.42
N SER A 140 8.76 1.41 9.00
CA SER A 140 8.30 0.14 8.43
C SER A 140 6.81 -0.11 8.70
N THR A 141 6.27 0.53 9.73
CA THR A 141 4.86 0.44 10.10
C THR A 141 4.03 1.62 9.65
N ALA A 142 4.59 2.83 9.60
CA ALA A 142 3.86 4.04 9.22
C ALA A 142 3.17 3.92 7.86
N GLN A 143 3.83 3.32 6.85
CA GLN A 143 3.21 3.06 5.55
C GLN A 143 1.95 2.19 5.62
N TRP A 144 1.85 1.29 6.59
CA TRP A 144 0.67 0.44 6.75
C TRP A 144 -0.47 1.19 7.41
N GLY A 145 -0.16 2.21 8.22
CA GLY A 145 -1.14 3.15 8.75
C GLY A 145 -1.66 4.10 7.67
N ALA A 146 -0.78 4.57 6.79
CA ALA A 146 -1.15 5.47 5.70
C ALA A 146 -1.96 4.79 4.59
N LEU A 147 -1.76 3.50 4.35
CA LEU A 147 -2.42 2.78 3.27
C LEU A 147 -3.95 2.76 3.38
N PRO A 148 -4.58 2.50 4.54
CA PRO A 148 -6.03 2.63 4.71
C PRO A 148 -6.56 4.03 4.41
N MET A 149 -5.77 5.07 4.71
CA MET A 149 -6.14 6.46 4.44
C MET A 149 -6.35 6.71 2.94
N LEU A 150 -5.49 6.16 2.08
CA LEU A 150 -5.66 6.24 0.63
C LEU A 150 -6.97 5.60 0.14
N TYR A 151 -7.33 4.46 0.70
CA TYR A 151 -8.59 3.78 0.33
C TYR A 151 -9.81 4.50 0.90
N ALA A 152 -9.70 5.06 2.09
CA ALA A 152 -10.75 5.90 2.67
C ALA A 152 -11.01 7.13 1.79
N ASP A 153 -9.97 7.84 1.38
CA ASP A 153 -10.07 9.00 0.48
C ASP A 153 -10.71 8.63 -0.86
N ALA A 154 -10.33 7.49 -1.44
CA ALA A 154 -10.92 7.00 -2.69
C ALA A 154 -12.43 6.72 -2.58
N TRP A 155 -12.92 6.50 -1.36
CA TRP A 155 -14.35 6.33 -1.08
C TRP A 155 -15.04 7.60 -0.55
N GLY A 156 -14.30 8.69 -0.37
CA GLY A 156 -14.80 9.93 0.21
C GLY A 156 -15.13 9.79 1.70
N LEU A 157 -14.42 8.92 2.40
CA LEU A 157 -14.54 8.76 3.85
C LEU A 157 -13.68 9.81 4.55
N GLY A 158 -14.14 10.26 5.71
CA GLY A 158 -13.44 11.28 6.48
C GLY A 158 -12.36 10.74 7.41
N ARG A 159 -11.47 11.63 7.78
CA ARG A 159 -10.53 11.44 8.89
C ARG A 159 -10.18 12.80 9.51
N PRO A 160 -9.75 12.83 10.78
CA PRO A 160 -9.32 14.08 11.44
C PRO A 160 -8.11 14.71 10.74
N ASN A 161 -8.09 16.03 10.68
CA ASN A 161 -7.00 16.78 10.03
C ASN A 161 -5.63 16.55 10.70
N TYR A 162 -5.60 16.26 12.00
CA TYR A 162 -4.35 16.02 12.72
C TYR A 162 -3.58 14.83 12.14
N VAL A 163 -4.25 13.82 11.58
CA VAL A 163 -3.59 12.63 10.99
C VAL A 163 -2.60 13.06 9.91
N ASN A 164 -2.99 13.95 9.02
CA ASN A 164 -2.11 14.47 7.98
C ASN A 164 -1.01 15.36 8.57
N ASN A 165 -1.33 16.20 9.55
CA ASN A 165 -0.37 17.11 10.18
C ASN A 165 0.74 16.32 10.90
N GLU A 166 0.36 15.33 11.68
CA GLU A 166 1.31 14.45 12.37
C GLU A 166 2.15 13.62 11.38
N LEU A 167 1.53 13.10 10.35
CA LEU A 167 2.25 12.32 9.33
C LEU A 167 3.24 13.19 8.56
N ALA A 168 2.91 14.46 8.29
CA ALA A 168 3.83 15.43 7.70
C ALA A 168 5.05 15.66 8.59
N MET A 169 4.84 15.81 9.90
CA MET A 169 5.92 15.95 10.89
C MET A 169 6.78 14.69 10.96
N TRP A 170 6.17 13.51 10.91
CA TRP A 170 6.89 12.23 10.87
C TRP A 170 7.79 12.14 9.64
N LEU A 171 7.29 12.49 8.47
CA LEU A 171 8.05 12.46 7.23
C LEU A 171 9.20 13.48 7.24
N ASP A 172 8.96 14.72 7.70
CA ASP A 172 10.04 15.68 7.84
C ASP A 172 11.12 15.19 8.83
N TYR A 173 10.71 14.55 9.92
CA TYR A 173 11.66 14.00 10.90
C TYR A 173 12.48 12.84 10.33
N THR A 174 11.91 12.00 9.48
CA THR A 174 12.55 10.78 8.97
C THR A 174 13.16 10.90 7.58
N GLN A 175 12.81 11.91 6.79
CA GLN A 175 13.42 12.16 5.50
C GLN A 175 14.76 12.90 5.65
N ASN A 176 15.78 12.36 5.02
CA ASN A 176 17.13 12.93 5.01
C ASN A 176 17.29 13.90 3.83
N ALA A 177 18.27 14.79 3.90
CA ALA A 177 18.57 15.77 2.86
C ALA A 177 18.85 15.18 1.47
N ASP A 178 19.23 13.90 1.38
CA ASP A 178 19.40 13.19 0.10
C ASP A 178 18.10 12.55 -0.43
N GLY A 179 16.97 12.81 0.20
CA GLY A 179 15.65 12.32 -0.14
C GLY A 179 15.30 10.94 0.44
N GLY A 180 16.28 10.20 0.93
CA GLY A 180 16.06 8.88 1.53
C GLY A 180 15.42 8.97 2.90
N VAL A 181 14.64 7.96 3.26
CA VAL A 181 13.92 7.91 4.54
C VAL A 181 14.49 6.84 5.44
N GLY A 182 14.71 7.20 6.70
CA GLY A 182 15.25 6.30 7.72
C GLY A 182 14.18 5.53 8.48
N TYR A 183 14.59 4.78 9.50
CA TYR A 183 13.71 3.88 10.24
C TYR A 183 12.96 4.58 11.38
N THR A 184 13.71 5.21 12.29
CA THR A 184 13.19 5.95 13.46
C THR A 184 13.61 7.41 13.48
N ASN A 185 14.45 7.79 12.54
CA ASN A 185 14.90 9.16 12.25
C ASN A 185 15.47 9.16 10.83
N ASP A 186 16.00 10.28 10.37
CA ASP A 186 16.46 10.49 9.00
C ASP A 186 17.76 9.75 8.60
N SER A 187 18.44 9.14 9.55
CA SER A 187 19.73 8.45 9.30
C SER A 187 19.71 6.96 9.62
N THR A 188 18.95 6.55 10.64
CA THR A 188 18.91 5.16 11.10
C THR A 188 18.32 4.24 10.04
N TYR A 189 19.11 3.29 9.52
CA TYR A 189 18.71 2.32 8.51
C TYR A 189 17.98 2.93 7.30
N LYS A 190 18.41 4.12 6.88
CA LYS A 190 17.91 4.79 5.68
C LYS A 190 18.11 3.91 4.44
N ASN A 191 17.04 3.58 3.70
CA ASN A 191 17.11 2.69 2.56
C ASN A 191 15.90 2.81 1.61
N VAL A 192 15.99 2.11 0.48
CA VAL A 192 14.96 2.11 -0.58
C VAL A 192 13.59 1.65 -0.09
N SER A 193 13.52 0.63 0.77
CA SER A 193 12.24 0.10 1.24
C SER A 193 11.46 1.10 2.10
N LYS A 194 12.15 1.86 2.95
CA LYS A 194 11.53 2.89 3.78
C LYS A 194 11.14 4.11 2.97
N THR A 195 11.97 4.47 2.01
CA THR A 195 11.68 5.58 1.08
C THR A 195 10.47 5.26 0.20
N GLY A 196 10.35 4.02 -0.29
CA GLY A 196 9.16 3.58 -1.01
C GLY A 196 7.89 3.59 -0.13
N GLY A 197 8.01 3.21 1.15
CA GLY A 197 6.93 3.33 2.13
C GLY A 197 6.52 4.78 2.36
N ALA A 198 7.49 5.67 2.53
CA ALA A 198 7.26 7.09 2.73
C ALA A 198 6.53 7.75 1.54
N LEU A 199 6.81 7.34 0.32
CA LEU A 199 6.06 7.81 -0.85
C LEU A 199 4.57 7.42 -0.78
N VAL A 200 4.23 6.25 -0.23
CA VAL A 200 2.83 5.87 0.01
C VAL A 200 2.18 6.79 1.06
N GLU A 201 2.93 7.16 2.10
CA GLU A 201 2.49 8.10 3.13
C GLU A 201 2.30 9.51 2.55
N MET A 202 3.25 9.98 1.75
CA MET A 202 3.16 11.27 1.04
C MET A 202 1.93 11.30 0.12
N ALA A 203 1.66 10.21 -0.61
CA ALA A 203 0.46 10.11 -1.44
C ALA A 203 -0.83 10.16 -0.61
N ALA A 204 -0.86 9.52 0.57
CA ALA A 204 -2.01 9.60 1.48
C ALA A 204 -2.28 11.02 2.01
N MET A 205 -1.26 11.87 2.04
CA MET A 205 -1.40 13.29 2.37
C MET A 205 -1.70 14.17 1.16
N GLY A 206 -1.75 13.61 -0.04
CA GLY A 206 -1.95 14.37 -1.29
C GLY A 206 -0.70 15.12 -1.77
N TYR A 207 0.49 14.73 -1.30
CA TYR A 207 1.74 15.33 -1.76
C TYR A 207 2.00 15.01 -3.23
N SER A 208 2.47 16.01 -3.97
CA SER A 208 2.69 15.94 -5.41
C SER A 208 4.14 16.20 -5.79
N GLU A 209 4.56 15.69 -6.94
CA GLU A 209 5.84 16.02 -7.55
C GLU A 209 5.91 17.49 -7.97
N GLY A 210 7.11 18.04 -8.01
CA GLY A 210 7.36 19.42 -8.41
C GLY A 210 6.88 20.46 -7.41
N VAL A 211 6.43 20.06 -6.23
CA VAL A 211 5.85 20.93 -5.20
C VAL A 211 6.61 20.80 -3.89
N ASN A 212 6.83 21.92 -3.22
CA ASN A 212 7.21 21.92 -1.82
C ASN A 212 5.93 21.73 -0.99
N ASN A 213 5.63 20.48 -0.63
CA ASN A 213 4.34 20.10 -0.05
C ASN A 213 4.24 20.46 1.44
N PHE A 214 5.37 20.52 2.13
CA PHE A 214 5.45 20.90 3.54
C PHE A 214 6.40 22.10 3.71
N PRO A 215 5.88 23.33 3.62
CA PRO A 215 6.70 24.54 3.73
C PRO A 215 7.48 24.60 5.05
N GLY A 216 8.80 24.69 4.95
CA GLY A 216 9.70 24.67 6.11
C GLY A 216 10.28 23.29 6.42
N ALA A 217 9.92 22.26 5.68
CA ALA A 217 10.57 20.95 5.77
C ALA A 217 12.08 21.03 5.49
N LYS A 218 12.83 20.07 6.04
CA LYS A 218 14.27 19.92 5.77
C LYS A 218 14.58 19.67 4.30
N VAL A 219 13.65 19.05 3.61
CA VAL A 219 13.77 18.67 2.19
C VAL A 219 12.67 19.36 1.43
N GLY A 220 13.03 20.25 0.51
CA GLY A 220 12.07 20.79 -0.45
C GLY A 220 11.77 19.77 -1.54
N ASN A 221 10.56 19.80 -2.09
CA ASN A 221 10.09 18.84 -3.08
C ASN A 221 10.30 17.39 -2.60
N GLU A 222 9.68 17.05 -1.51
CA GLU A 222 9.89 15.82 -0.73
C GLU A 222 9.68 14.56 -1.58
N VAL A 223 8.68 14.59 -2.47
CA VAL A 223 8.36 13.48 -3.39
C VAL A 223 9.46 13.29 -4.42
N ASP A 224 9.90 14.38 -5.08
CA ASP A 224 10.96 14.32 -6.08
C ASP A 224 12.29 13.86 -5.49
N ALA A 225 12.59 14.31 -4.28
CA ALA A 225 13.77 13.88 -3.54
C ALA A 225 13.73 12.39 -3.23
N ALA A 226 12.59 11.87 -2.78
CA ALA A 226 12.39 10.44 -2.50
C ALA A 226 12.50 9.59 -3.77
N LEU A 227 11.88 10.01 -4.87
CA LEU A 227 11.98 9.35 -6.17
C LEU A 227 13.43 9.35 -6.68
N SER A 228 14.15 10.46 -6.55
CA SER A 228 15.56 10.58 -6.91
C SER A 228 16.45 9.66 -6.08
N PHE A 229 16.17 9.53 -4.78
CA PHE A 229 16.87 8.59 -3.91
C PHE A 229 16.70 7.15 -4.36
N ILE A 230 15.47 6.72 -4.68
CA ILE A 230 15.18 5.37 -5.20
C ILE A 230 15.90 5.17 -6.54
N ASN A 231 15.77 6.13 -7.45
CA ASN A 231 16.39 6.06 -8.78
C ASN A 231 17.92 5.90 -8.69
N SER A 232 18.57 6.68 -7.84
CA SER A 232 20.04 6.61 -7.66
C SER A 232 20.53 5.26 -7.12
N ARG A 233 19.65 4.47 -6.50
CA ARG A 233 19.95 3.16 -5.90
C ARG A 233 19.22 2.01 -6.58
N TRP A 234 18.68 2.26 -7.77
CA TRP A 234 17.82 1.33 -8.47
C TRP A 234 18.46 -0.06 -8.65
N ASN A 235 19.71 -0.09 -9.10
CA ASN A 235 20.44 -1.32 -9.40
C ASN A 235 21.14 -1.96 -8.18
N ASN A 236 20.99 -1.39 -6.99
CA ASN A 236 21.64 -1.93 -5.81
C ASN A 236 20.93 -3.21 -5.36
N GLY A 237 21.66 -4.32 -5.32
CA GLY A 237 21.22 -5.55 -4.67
C GLY A 237 21.24 -5.45 -3.14
N PRO A 238 20.69 -6.44 -2.43
CA PRO A 238 20.76 -6.50 -0.98
C PRO A 238 22.22 -6.56 -0.52
N SER A 239 22.60 -5.64 0.35
CA SER A 239 23.92 -5.65 0.96
C SER A 239 23.83 -5.29 2.44
N GLY A 240 24.57 -6.00 3.28
CA GLY A 240 24.59 -5.79 4.71
C GLY A 240 23.22 -5.99 5.36
N THR A 241 22.80 -5.03 6.16
CA THR A 241 21.51 -5.05 6.84
C THR A 241 20.51 -4.16 6.11
N TRP A 242 19.60 -4.75 5.30
CA TRP A 242 18.40 -4.07 4.85
C TRP A 242 18.54 -3.07 3.68
N TYR A 243 19.71 -2.97 3.07
CA TYR A 243 19.94 -2.10 1.91
C TYR A 243 19.65 -2.83 0.59
N GLY A 244 19.34 -2.07 -0.42
CA GLY A 244 19.14 -2.54 -1.78
C GLY A 244 17.71 -2.43 -2.27
N ASN A 245 17.54 -2.73 -3.54
CA ASN A 245 16.27 -2.74 -4.26
C ASN A 245 16.02 -4.13 -4.85
N LEU A 246 16.78 -4.49 -5.89
CA LEU A 246 16.63 -5.77 -6.58
C LEU A 246 16.94 -6.93 -5.63
N ASN A 247 16.14 -7.99 -5.69
CA ASN A 247 16.18 -9.15 -4.79
C ASN A 247 15.94 -8.86 -3.31
N HIS A 248 15.44 -7.67 -2.99
CA HIS A 248 14.96 -7.34 -1.65
C HIS A 248 13.43 -7.26 -1.67
N PRO A 249 12.70 -8.30 -1.28
CA PRO A 249 11.24 -8.39 -1.51
C PRO A 249 10.47 -7.20 -0.94
N TYR A 250 10.83 -6.79 0.27
CA TYR A 250 10.19 -5.65 0.91
C TYR A 250 10.47 -4.31 0.18
N ALA A 251 11.70 -4.13 -0.35
CA ALA A 251 12.02 -2.93 -1.10
C ALA A 251 11.31 -2.91 -2.45
N MET A 252 11.38 -4.00 -3.22
CA MET A 252 10.69 -4.09 -4.51
C MET A 252 9.18 -3.88 -4.36
N TRP A 253 8.57 -4.45 -3.32
CA TRP A 253 7.14 -4.27 -3.05
C TRP A 253 6.80 -2.83 -2.62
N ALA A 254 7.61 -2.20 -1.77
CA ALA A 254 7.40 -0.81 -1.35
C ALA A 254 7.55 0.17 -2.52
N VAL A 255 8.58 -0.01 -3.35
CA VAL A 255 8.81 0.79 -4.55
C VAL A 255 7.72 0.58 -5.59
N TYR A 256 7.31 -0.65 -5.82
CA TYR A 256 6.21 -0.98 -6.73
C TYR A 256 4.93 -0.20 -6.37
N LYS A 257 4.51 -0.25 -5.10
CA LYS A 257 3.36 0.52 -4.62
C LYS A 257 3.55 2.02 -4.83
N ALA A 258 4.71 2.53 -4.44
CA ALA A 258 5.02 3.96 -4.55
C ALA A 258 4.94 4.46 -5.99
N LEU A 259 5.57 3.75 -6.91
CA LEU A 259 5.57 4.14 -8.32
C LEU A 259 4.18 4.05 -8.96
N GLN A 260 3.35 3.10 -8.51
CA GLN A 260 1.96 3.03 -8.94
C GLN A 260 1.14 4.24 -8.47
N VAL A 261 1.20 4.59 -7.17
CA VAL A 261 0.40 5.69 -6.63
C VAL A 261 0.80 7.05 -7.21
N TYR A 262 2.04 7.18 -7.67
CA TYR A 262 2.53 8.37 -8.38
C TYR A 262 2.38 8.28 -9.90
N GLY A 263 1.56 7.35 -10.40
CA GLY A 263 1.28 7.24 -11.83
C GLY A 263 2.49 6.92 -12.70
N LYS A 264 3.54 6.29 -12.13
CA LYS A 264 4.77 5.92 -12.87
C LYS A 264 4.64 4.58 -13.59
N MET A 265 3.44 4.14 -13.84
CA MET A 265 3.12 2.97 -14.64
C MET A 265 1.94 3.29 -15.54
N GLY A 266 2.02 2.90 -16.79
CA GLY A 266 0.97 3.12 -17.78
C GLY A 266 0.85 1.95 -18.75
N THR A 267 -0.18 2.00 -19.58
CA THR A 267 -0.37 1.04 -20.67
C THR A 267 0.33 1.54 -21.92
N HIS A 268 1.03 0.67 -22.60
CA HIS A 268 1.57 0.89 -23.93
C HIS A 268 0.70 0.15 -24.95
N ASP A 269 0.14 0.92 -25.88
CA ASP A 269 -0.53 0.41 -27.07
C ASP A 269 0.57 -0.09 -28.05
N ASN A 270 0.52 -1.37 -28.36
CA ASN A 270 1.50 -2.01 -29.26
C ASN A 270 1.35 -1.62 -30.75
N GLY A 271 0.74 -0.47 -31.01
CA GLY A 271 0.53 0.06 -32.38
C GLY A 271 -0.76 -0.43 -33.03
N THR A 272 -1.65 -1.01 -32.29
CA THR A 272 -2.98 -1.47 -32.71
C THR A 272 -4.10 -0.77 -31.93
N PRO A 273 -4.30 0.56 -32.18
CA PRO A 273 -5.28 1.34 -31.43
C PRO A 273 -6.66 0.68 -31.42
N GLY A 274 -7.16 0.40 -30.21
CA GLY A 274 -8.47 -0.21 -30.00
C GLY A 274 -8.46 -1.74 -29.86
N ASP A 275 -7.31 -2.40 -29.92
CA ASP A 275 -7.16 -3.81 -29.53
C ASP A 275 -6.40 -3.90 -28.20
N PRO A 276 -7.08 -4.01 -27.04
CA PRO A 276 -6.43 -4.09 -25.76
C PRO A 276 -5.80 -5.46 -25.47
N THR A 277 -5.84 -6.40 -26.40
CA THR A 277 -5.37 -7.78 -26.16
C THR A 277 -3.85 -7.90 -26.30
N ASP A 278 -3.22 -6.97 -26.96
CA ASP A 278 -1.77 -6.88 -27.14
C ASP A 278 -1.12 -5.70 -26.39
N ASP A 279 -1.92 -4.93 -25.65
CA ASP A 279 -1.44 -3.89 -24.75
C ASP A 279 -0.67 -4.48 -23.57
N PHE A 280 0.34 -3.76 -23.12
CA PHE A 280 1.16 -4.16 -21.96
C PHE A 280 1.49 -2.97 -21.06
N LEU A 281 1.83 -3.29 -19.80
CA LEU A 281 2.23 -2.28 -18.83
C LEU A 281 3.70 -1.92 -18.96
N ILE A 282 3.98 -0.63 -18.89
CA ILE A 282 5.32 -0.07 -18.85
C ILE A 282 5.50 0.81 -17.62
N GLY A 283 6.72 0.86 -17.11
CA GLY A 283 7.12 1.79 -16.06
C GLY A 283 7.90 2.97 -16.63
N PHE A 284 7.80 4.13 -15.99
CA PHE A 284 8.55 5.33 -16.38
C PHE A 284 9.01 6.15 -15.17
N GLY A 285 9.92 7.10 -15.40
CA GLY A 285 10.43 7.98 -14.36
C GLY A 285 11.60 7.45 -13.53
N MET A 286 12.10 6.25 -13.82
CA MET A 286 13.28 5.68 -13.16
C MET A 286 14.42 5.52 -14.18
N SER A 287 15.14 6.59 -14.46
CA SER A 287 16.18 6.63 -15.53
C SER A 287 17.34 5.65 -15.33
N ASN A 288 17.59 5.21 -14.10
CA ASN A 288 18.62 4.21 -13.80
C ASN A 288 18.10 2.76 -13.91
N ALA A 289 16.81 2.55 -14.10
CA ALA A 289 16.32 1.25 -14.51
C ALA A 289 16.78 0.97 -15.95
N PRO A 290 17.25 -0.24 -16.27
CA PRO A 290 17.58 -0.58 -17.65
C PRO A 290 16.37 -0.38 -18.55
N GLY A 291 16.54 0.38 -19.63
CA GLY A 291 15.51 0.53 -20.64
C GLY A 291 15.33 -0.74 -21.44
N GLY A 292 14.10 -1.13 -21.63
CA GLY A 292 13.68 -2.20 -22.54
C GLY A 292 14.10 -3.60 -22.11
N PHE A 293 13.13 -4.45 -22.09
CA PHE A 293 13.24 -5.74 -21.48
C PHE A 293 12.81 -6.87 -22.42
N THR A 294 13.55 -7.96 -22.45
CA THR A 294 13.21 -9.19 -23.17
C THR A 294 12.98 -10.30 -22.16
N ILE A 295 11.74 -10.64 -21.86
CA ILE A 295 11.38 -11.89 -21.16
C ILE A 295 11.14 -12.93 -22.24
N GLY A 296 12.15 -13.55 -22.79
CA GLY A 296 12.02 -14.58 -23.80
C GLY A 296 11.24 -14.18 -25.06
N GLN A 297 10.64 -13.00 -25.08
CA GLN A 297 9.92 -12.36 -26.19
C GLN A 297 10.04 -10.85 -26.05
N ASP A 298 10.08 -10.11 -27.15
CA ASP A 298 9.98 -8.67 -27.15
C ASP A 298 8.58 -8.22 -26.68
N TRP A 299 8.52 -7.61 -25.53
CA TRP A 299 7.30 -7.02 -24.96
C TRP A 299 7.08 -5.60 -25.50
N GLY A 300 7.36 -5.38 -26.78
CA GLY A 300 7.09 -4.16 -27.50
C GLY A 300 8.22 -3.14 -27.59
N PRO A 301 7.97 -2.01 -28.27
CA PRO A 301 9.01 -1.04 -28.56
C PRO A 301 9.49 -0.36 -27.29
N LYS A 302 10.79 -0.48 -27.10
CA LYS A 302 11.54 0.13 -26.00
C LYS A 302 11.63 1.62 -26.22
N THR A 303 10.92 2.41 -25.47
CA THR A 303 11.15 3.84 -25.42
C THR A 303 12.36 4.12 -24.54
N SER A 304 13.51 4.15 -25.13
CA SER A 304 14.84 4.06 -24.52
C SER A 304 15.30 5.27 -23.71
N SER A 305 14.51 6.29 -23.51
CA SER A 305 14.96 7.52 -22.85
C SER A 305 14.63 7.61 -21.36
N THR A 306 13.75 6.77 -20.87
CA THR A 306 13.39 6.67 -19.44
C THR A 306 13.27 5.20 -19.13
N GLY A 307 14.17 4.65 -18.33
CA GLY A 307 14.19 3.22 -18.05
C GLY A 307 12.83 2.66 -17.64
N ASP A 308 12.46 1.56 -18.25
CA ASP A 308 11.22 0.84 -17.93
C ASP A 308 11.41 0.01 -16.65
N TRP A 309 11.13 0.63 -15.53
CA TRP A 309 11.32 0.01 -14.23
C TRP A 309 10.44 -1.23 -14.02
N PHE A 310 9.24 -1.24 -14.60
CA PHE A 310 8.32 -2.34 -14.41
C PHE A 310 8.76 -3.60 -15.16
N SER A 311 9.11 -3.43 -16.43
CA SER A 311 9.71 -4.51 -17.21
C SER A 311 11.00 -5.03 -16.57
N HIS A 312 11.84 -4.14 -16.04
CA HIS A 312 13.06 -4.56 -15.34
C HIS A 312 12.75 -5.40 -14.09
N TYR A 313 11.72 -5.03 -13.30
CA TYR A 313 11.28 -5.85 -12.16
C TYR A 313 10.76 -7.21 -12.63
N CYS A 314 9.91 -7.23 -13.64
CA CYS A 314 9.37 -8.48 -14.18
C CYS A 314 10.48 -9.43 -14.63
N ASP A 315 11.46 -8.91 -15.38
CA ASP A 315 12.58 -9.73 -15.82
C ASP A 315 13.44 -10.23 -14.67
N PHE A 316 13.81 -9.33 -13.79
CA PHE A 316 14.57 -9.74 -12.63
C PHE A 316 13.86 -10.91 -11.91
N LEU A 317 12.56 -10.83 -11.74
CA LEU A 317 11.78 -11.85 -11.05
C LEU A 317 11.73 -13.16 -11.86
N VAL A 318 11.46 -13.11 -13.16
CA VAL A 318 11.40 -14.29 -14.01
C VAL A 318 12.75 -15.01 -14.05
N ASN A 319 13.84 -14.27 -14.21
CA ASN A 319 15.18 -14.85 -14.30
C ASN A 319 15.75 -15.37 -12.96
N ASN A 320 15.13 -15.01 -11.84
CA ASN A 320 15.58 -15.42 -10.50
C ASN A 320 14.56 -16.33 -9.78
N GLN A 321 13.57 -16.87 -10.51
CA GLN A 321 12.66 -17.86 -9.96
C GLN A 321 13.37 -19.20 -9.79
N ASN A 322 13.18 -19.83 -8.64
CA ASN A 322 13.68 -21.18 -8.38
C ASN A 322 12.89 -22.21 -9.21
N SER A 323 13.48 -23.38 -9.45
CA SER A 323 12.85 -24.45 -10.22
C SER A 323 11.55 -25.00 -9.62
N ASP A 324 11.33 -24.78 -8.34
CA ASP A 324 10.09 -25.13 -7.63
C ASP A 324 9.00 -24.03 -7.71
N GLY A 325 9.27 -22.94 -8.43
CA GLY A 325 8.36 -21.81 -8.60
C GLY A 325 8.45 -20.76 -7.49
N SER A 326 9.26 -20.96 -6.47
CA SER A 326 9.46 -20.00 -5.38
C SER A 326 10.54 -18.96 -5.71
N TRP A 327 10.70 -17.99 -4.82
CA TRP A 327 11.85 -17.08 -4.76
C TRP A 327 12.48 -17.14 -3.39
N SER A 328 13.81 -17.15 -3.37
CA SER A 328 14.58 -17.20 -2.11
C SER A 328 14.37 -15.96 -1.25
N GLY A 329 14.23 -14.79 -1.90
CA GLY A 329 14.10 -13.53 -1.20
C GLY A 329 15.36 -13.13 -0.42
N TYR A 330 15.18 -12.32 0.63
CA TYR A 330 16.28 -11.79 1.41
C TYR A 330 15.92 -11.66 2.89
N SER A 331 16.79 -12.16 3.78
CA SER A 331 16.64 -12.02 5.24
C SER A 331 15.29 -12.53 5.76
N HIS A 332 14.56 -11.70 6.49
CA HIS A 332 13.25 -12.02 7.07
C HIS A 332 12.12 -12.11 6.03
N TRP A 333 12.38 -11.61 4.82
CA TRP A 333 11.45 -11.64 3.70
C TRP A 333 11.88 -12.71 2.69
N SER A 334 11.72 -13.96 3.08
CA SER A 334 12.14 -15.12 2.30
C SER A 334 10.98 -16.10 2.11
N GLY A 335 11.17 -17.10 1.26
CA GLY A 335 10.23 -18.19 1.03
C GLY A 335 8.84 -17.70 0.61
N ALA A 336 7.80 -18.17 1.29
CA ALA A 336 6.41 -17.87 0.93
C ALA A 336 6.07 -16.37 0.93
N LEU A 337 6.67 -15.58 1.83
CA LEU A 337 6.44 -14.14 1.89
C LEU A 337 7.04 -13.41 0.68
N ALA A 338 8.29 -13.73 0.33
CA ALA A 338 8.92 -13.19 -0.87
C ALA A 338 8.14 -13.59 -2.13
N THR A 339 7.79 -14.87 -2.23
CA THR A 339 7.04 -15.43 -3.35
C THR A 339 5.69 -14.71 -3.51
N GLY A 340 4.96 -14.50 -2.43
CA GLY A 340 3.68 -13.81 -2.46
C GLY A 340 3.79 -12.35 -2.95
N TRP A 341 4.78 -11.60 -2.48
CA TRP A 341 5.00 -10.22 -2.95
C TRP A 341 5.44 -10.15 -4.40
N TYR A 342 6.31 -11.06 -4.83
CA TYR A 342 6.78 -11.09 -6.21
C TYR A 342 5.69 -11.53 -7.19
N ILE A 343 4.82 -12.47 -6.79
CA ILE A 343 3.63 -12.81 -7.58
C ILE A 343 2.72 -11.58 -7.73
N ASN A 344 2.54 -10.77 -6.68
CA ASN A 344 1.72 -9.57 -6.77
C ASN A 344 2.30 -8.53 -7.75
N ILE A 345 3.62 -8.39 -7.82
CA ILE A 345 4.26 -7.53 -8.83
C ILE A 345 4.03 -8.10 -10.24
N LEU A 346 4.28 -9.40 -10.44
CA LEU A 346 4.10 -10.07 -11.74
C LEU A 346 2.64 -10.14 -12.18
N ASN A 347 1.70 -10.23 -11.24
CA ASN A 347 0.27 -10.30 -11.56
C ASN A 347 -0.22 -9.04 -12.28
N ALA A 348 0.38 -7.90 -12.05
CA ALA A 348 0.06 -6.68 -12.80
C ALA A 348 0.41 -6.83 -14.29
N ALA A 349 1.48 -7.55 -14.63
CA ALA A 349 1.85 -7.82 -16.02
C ALA A 349 0.85 -8.73 -16.76
N GLY A 350 0.14 -9.57 -16.02
CA GLY A 350 -0.89 -10.47 -16.58
C GLY A 350 -2.32 -9.94 -16.54
N ALA A 351 -2.52 -8.75 -15.94
CA ALA A 351 -3.82 -8.12 -15.90
C ALA A 351 -4.10 -7.40 -17.23
N PRO A 352 -5.30 -7.49 -17.80
CA PRO A 352 -5.65 -6.61 -18.90
C PRO A 352 -5.51 -5.15 -18.44
N PRO A 353 -5.03 -4.24 -19.30
CA PRO A 353 -4.88 -2.84 -18.93
C PRO A 353 -6.20 -2.31 -18.39
N PRO A 354 -6.19 -1.50 -17.33
CA PRO A 354 -7.40 -0.90 -16.81
C PRO A 354 -8.01 -0.05 -17.91
N SER A 355 -9.21 -0.43 -18.37
CA SER A 355 -10.03 0.44 -19.21
C SER A 355 -10.10 1.79 -18.49
N GLN A 356 -9.70 2.87 -19.16
CA GLN A 356 -9.51 4.21 -18.62
C GLN A 356 -10.53 4.55 -17.51
N VAL A 357 -10.12 4.41 -16.28
CA VAL A 357 -10.90 4.81 -15.12
C VAL A 357 -10.30 6.12 -14.65
N PRO A 358 -11.10 7.17 -14.39
CA PRO A 358 -10.58 8.44 -13.93
C PRO A 358 -9.70 8.26 -12.68
N GLU A 359 -8.61 9.00 -12.58
CA GLU A 359 -7.80 9.06 -11.36
C GLU A 359 -8.69 9.35 -10.14
N PRO A 360 -8.76 8.51 -9.23
CA PRO A 360 -7.92 7.78 -8.28
C PRO A 360 -7.88 6.25 -8.47
N ALA A 361 -8.18 5.77 -9.63
CA ALA A 361 -8.29 4.33 -9.92
C ALA A 361 -6.95 3.58 -9.98
N THR A 362 -5.84 4.27 -10.06
CA THR A 362 -4.49 3.68 -9.96
C THR A 362 -4.30 2.93 -8.64
N MET A 363 -5.07 3.30 -7.62
CA MET A 363 -5.11 2.62 -6.33
C MET A 363 -5.83 1.26 -6.37
N LEU A 364 -6.65 1.03 -7.39
CA LEU A 364 -7.39 -0.22 -7.58
C LEU A 364 -6.46 -1.41 -7.84
N LEU A 365 -5.34 -1.18 -8.52
CA LEU A 365 -4.37 -2.23 -8.84
C LEU A 365 -3.68 -2.81 -7.59
N LEU A 366 -3.59 -2.07 -6.50
CA LEU A 366 -3.04 -2.58 -5.23
C LEU A 366 -3.92 -3.66 -4.58
N GLY A 367 -5.21 -3.66 -4.90
CA GLY A 367 -6.19 -4.65 -4.39
C GLY A 367 -6.60 -5.71 -5.40
N THR A 368 -6.44 -5.47 -6.71
CA THR A 368 -7.02 -6.32 -7.76
C THR A 368 -6.29 -7.65 -7.99
N GLY A 369 -5.10 -7.83 -7.49
CA GLY A 369 -4.44 -9.14 -7.49
C GLY A 369 -5.32 -10.28 -6.93
N LEU A 370 -6.30 -9.94 -6.10
CA LEU A 370 -7.28 -10.90 -5.55
C LEU A 370 -8.62 -10.91 -6.30
N LEU A 371 -8.94 -9.88 -7.10
CA LEU A 371 -10.29 -9.71 -7.67
C LEU A 371 -10.46 -10.22 -9.10
N VAL A 372 -9.44 -10.22 -9.92
CA VAL A 372 -9.51 -10.74 -11.30
C VAL A 372 -9.98 -12.21 -11.30
N LEU A 373 -9.69 -12.96 -10.24
CA LEU A 373 -10.13 -14.33 -10.07
C LEU A 373 -11.63 -14.44 -9.73
N GLY A 374 -12.25 -13.45 -9.10
CA GLY A 374 -13.66 -13.47 -8.69
C GLY A 374 -14.64 -13.04 -9.80
N VAL A 375 -14.26 -12.08 -10.63
CA VAL A 375 -15.15 -11.52 -11.68
C VAL A 375 -15.26 -12.45 -12.89
N LEU A 376 -14.19 -13.16 -13.23
CA LEU A 376 -14.24 -14.15 -14.32
C LEU A 376 -15.14 -15.35 -14.02
N SER A 377 -15.44 -15.66 -12.76
CA SER A 377 -16.34 -16.73 -12.38
C SER A 377 -17.82 -16.37 -12.60
N ARG A 378 -18.18 -15.08 -12.54
CA ARG A 378 -19.58 -14.63 -12.65
C ARG A 378 -20.13 -14.62 -14.09
N LYS A 379 -19.29 -14.46 -15.10
CA LYS A 379 -19.72 -14.48 -16.51
C LYS A 379 -20.04 -15.86 -17.07
N ARG A 380 -19.79 -16.95 -16.34
CA ARG A 380 -20.08 -18.33 -16.80
C ARG A 380 -21.36 -18.96 -16.26
N HIS A 381 -22.19 -18.24 -15.51
CA HIS A 381 -23.47 -18.74 -15.01
C HIS A 381 -24.70 -18.09 -15.66
N ILE A 382 -24.53 -17.42 -16.79
CA ILE A 382 -25.65 -16.96 -17.64
C ILE A 382 -25.40 -17.48 -19.06
N ILE A 383 -25.57 -18.75 -19.24
CA ILE A 383 -26.04 -19.45 -20.45
C ILE A 383 -26.67 -20.77 -19.98
#